data_93628d1904b71b79e955aca61ad633e8
#
_entry.id   93628d1904b71b79e955aca61ad633e8
#
_cell.length_a   1.000
_cell.length_b   1.000
_cell.length_c   1.000
_cell.angle_alpha   90.00
_cell.angle_beta   90.00
_cell.angle_gamma   90.00
#
_symmetry.space_group_name_H-M   'P 1'
#
loop_
_entity.id
_entity.type
_entity.pdbx_description
1 polymer ?
#
loop_
_entity_poly.entity_id
_entity_poly.type
_entity_poly.pdbx_seq_one_letter_code
_entity_poly.pdbx_strand_id
1 'polypeptide(L)'
;MRIVIAVDWSEPAFNAVQETCTLYAPKELTLVHAVDLGLLESPVMAQAMNLQGYDDFRKGMLDAGRQLMEQTAQMVPPTVSSVKRVCEPGRPARVVLDAVLAASADLVVVGSRGRGRMAELTLGSVSHRILMTTPCSTLIVKRPINALRKVLVAVEGPDDSVRLREWLHAHAFVKPVDLDVLSVVPTPYAGDPVAFPYFPLWSETATTYAKSLVRDLAQSLDGTRYRATHRVVEGHPPDVIGRESAGADLLIVGSHARKGLDRFLLGSVSHAVSHRAACSVLVVR
;
A
#
# COMPACT_ATOMS: atom_id res chain seq x y z
N MET A 1 -2.83 -12.40 -11.38
CA MET A 1 -2.30 -11.20 -10.70
C MET A 1 -0.83 -11.07 -10.97
N ARG A 2 -0.35 -9.92 -11.43
CA ARG A 2 1.06 -9.57 -11.67
C ARG A 2 1.46 -8.60 -10.57
N ILE A 3 2.51 -8.94 -9.83
CA ILE A 3 2.93 -8.18 -8.66
C ILE A 3 4.37 -7.71 -8.85
N VAL A 4 4.62 -6.44 -8.54
CA VAL A 4 5.97 -5.88 -8.45
C VAL A 4 6.28 -5.62 -6.98
N ILE A 5 7.41 -6.10 -6.47
CA ILE A 5 7.86 -5.85 -5.10
C ILE A 5 9.17 -5.06 -5.14
N ALA A 6 9.16 -3.89 -4.50
CA ALA A 6 10.37 -3.13 -4.28
C ALA A 6 11.16 -3.71 -3.11
N VAL A 7 12.42 -4.04 -3.36
CA VAL A 7 13.31 -4.70 -2.39
C VAL A 7 14.53 -3.83 -2.14
N ASP A 8 14.86 -3.67 -0.87
CA ASP A 8 16.14 -3.18 -0.39
C ASP A 8 16.64 -4.07 0.76
N TRP A 9 17.77 -3.71 1.39
CA TRP A 9 18.32 -4.48 2.53
C TRP A 9 17.55 -4.27 3.85
N SER A 10 16.37 -3.70 3.82
CA SER A 10 15.59 -3.45 5.03
C SER A 10 14.71 -4.65 5.38
N GLU A 11 14.47 -4.85 6.69
CA GLU A 11 13.54 -5.85 7.17
C GLU A 11 12.10 -5.67 6.60
N PRO A 12 11.53 -4.44 6.52
CA PRO A 12 10.23 -4.26 5.90
C PRO A 12 10.14 -4.69 4.43
N ALA A 13 11.25 -4.61 3.67
CA ALA A 13 11.26 -5.07 2.29
C ALA A 13 11.25 -6.62 2.20
N PHE A 14 11.97 -7.30 3.07
CA PHE A 14 11.91 -8.77 3.15
C PHE A 14 10.53 -9.26 3.63
N ASN A 15 9.96 -8.58 4.63
CA ASN A 15 8.59 -8.84 5.08
C ASN A 15 7.58 -8.66 3.93
N ALA A 16 7.78 -7.66 3.06
CA ALA A 16 6.94 -7.43 1.90
C ALA A 16 6.88 -8.63 0.95
N VAL A 17 7.99 -9.32 0.73
CA VAL A 17 8.03 -10.54 -0.09
C VAL A 17 7.25 -11.67 0.56
N GLN A 18 7.50 -11.93 1.84
CA GLN A 18 6.83 -13.01 2.58
C GLN A 18 5.32 -12.77 2.68
N GLU A 19 4.91 -11.53 3.02
CA GLU A 19 3.50 -11.17 3.12
C GLU A 19 2.78 -11.30 1.79
N THR A 20 3.38 -10.83 0.72
CA THR A 20 2.78 -10.93 -0.61
C THR A 20 2.43 -12.38 -0.95
N CYS A 21 3.36 -13.31 -0.71
CA CYS A 21 3.16 -14.73 -0.96
C CYS A 21 2.18 -15.40 0.03
N THR A 22 2.02 -14.83 1.22
CA THR A 22 1.04 -15.28 2.22
C THR A 22 -0.37 -14.80 1.88
N LEU A 23 -0.49 -13.58 1.41
CA LEU A 23 -1.77 -12.94 1.08
C LEU A 23 -2.32 -13.43 -0.27
N TYR A 24 -1.46 -13.55 -1.26
CA TYR A 24 -1.84 -13.82 -2.64
C TYR A 24 -1.05 -14.99 -3.23
N ALA A 25 -1.61 -15.63 -4.26
CA ALA A 25 -0.93 -16.60 -5.10
C ALA A 25 -0.60 -15.94 -6.46
N PRO A 26 0.47 -15.14 -6.57
CA PRO A 26 0.78 -14.44 -7.80
C PRO A 26 1.16 -15.40 -8.92
N LYS A 27 0.68 -15.13 -10.14
CA LYS A 27 1.14 -15.86 -11.33
C LYS A 27 2.53 -15.39 -11.75
N GLU A 28 2.75 -14.08 -11.68
CA GLU A 28 4.01 -13.44 -12.02
C GLU A 28 4.43 -12.49 -10.91
N LEU A 29 5.65 -12.65 -10.46
CA LEU A 29 6.28 -11.82 -9.46
C LEU A 29 7.52 -11.16 -10.05
N THR A 30 7.62 -9.83 -9.94
CA THR A 30 8.82 -9.09 -10.30
C THR A 30 9.43 -8.47 -9.05
N LEU A 31 10.62 -8.92 -8.68
CA LEU A 31 11.43 -8.33 -7.62
C LEU A 31 12.25 -7.19 -8.24
N VAL A 32 12.25 -6.02 -7.62
CA VAL A 32 12.92 -4.83 -8.14
C VAL A 32 13.83 -4.23 -7.07
N HIS A 33 15.10 -4.09 -7.40
CA HIS A 33 16.07 -3.33 -6.63
C HIS A 33 16.67 -2.21 -7.47
N ALA A 34 16.70 -1.02 -6.90
CA ALA A 34 17.37 0.12 -7.50
C ALA A 34 18.72 0.37 -6.80
N VAL A 35 19.78 0.39 -7.56
CA VAL A 35 21.10 0.78 -7.08
C VAL A 35 21.21 2.31 -7.16
N ASP A 36 21.00 2.98 -6.03
CA ASP A 36 21.08 4.44 -5.96
C ASP A 36 22.54 4.90 -5.94
N LEU A 37 22.97 5.41 -7.08
CA LEU A 37 24.32 5.97 -7.27
C LEU A 37 24.38 7.50 -7.01
N GLY A 38 23.28 8.10 -6.52
CA GLY A 38 23.17 9.55 -6.32
C GLY A 38 24.26 10.14 -5.39
N LEU A 39 24.80 9.33 -4.48
CA LEU A 39 25.97 9.72 -3.67
C LEU A 39 27.21 10.01 -4.53
N LEU A 40 27.38 9.28 -5.63
CA LEU A 40 28.51 9.44 -6.55
C LEU A 40 28.32 10.64 -7.49
N GLU A 41 27.09 11.07 -7.69
CA GLU A 41 26.75 12.23 -8.53
C GLU A 41 27.01 13.57 -7.80
N SER A 42 27.31 13.54 -6.49
CA SER A 42 27.64 14.74 -5.74
C SER A 42 29.00 15.32 -6.23
N PRO A 43 29.10 16.63 -6.49
CA PRO A 43 30.35 17.24 -6.97
C PRO A 43 31.57 16.96 -6.08
N VAL A 44 31.36 16.85 -4.76
CA VAL A 44 32.42 16.55 -3.79
C VAL A 44 32.91 15.11 -3.94
N MET A 45 32.00 14.15 -4.10
CA MET A 45 32.38 12.74 -4.28
C MET A 45 32.99 12.51 -5.66
N ALA A 46 32.45 13.14 -6.71
CA ALA A 46 32.99 13.06 -8.06
C ALA A 46 34.44 13.56 -8.12
N GLN A 47 34.79 14.58 -7.31
CA GLN A 47 36.14 15.11 -7.21
C GLN A 47 37.07 14.25 -6.33
N ALA A 48 36.54 13.63 -5.26
CA ALA A 48 37.28 12.77 -4.37
C ALA A 48 37.60 11.37 -4.95
N MET A 49 36.72 10.87 -5.81
CA MET A 49 36.85 9.56 -6.46
C MET A 49 37.60 9.62 -7.80
N ASN A 50 38.53 10.53 -7.91
CA ASN A 50 39.26 10.80 -9.15
C ASN A 50 39.78 9.50 -9.79
N LEU A 51 38.96 8.95 -10.69
CA LEU A 51 39.27 8.14 -11.85
C LEU A 51 39.51 6.62 -11.69
N GLN A 52 40.09 6.09 -10.64
CA GLN A 52 40.34 4.64 -10.56
C GLN A 52 39.34 3.84 -9.67
N GLY A 53 38.71 4.49 -8.70
CA GLY A 53 37.80 3.81 -7.75
C GLY A 53 36.32 3.83 -8.18
N TYR A 54 35.92 4.67 -9.12
CA TYR A 54 34.50 4.85 -9.49
C TYR A 54 33.89 3.61 -10.13
N ASP A 55 34.55 3.07 -11.14
CA ASP A 55 34.03 1.91 -11.87
C ASP A 55 33.99 0.65 -10.97
N ASP A 56 35.01 0.45 -10.15
CA ASP A 56 35.05 -0.67 -9.20
C ASP A 56 33.97 -0.53 -8.13
N PHE A 57 33.76 0.67 -7.60
CA PHE A 57 32.70 0.93 -6.63
C PHE A 57 31.32 0.75 -7.27
N ARG A 58 31.08 1.30 -8.44
CA ARG A 58 29.84 1.14 -9.20
C ARG A 58 29.56 -0.34 -9.49
N LYS A 59 30.57 -1.08 -9.93
CA LYS A 59 30.48 -2.52 -10.16
C LYS A 59 30.15 -3.26 -8.87
N GLY A 60 30.84 -2.98 -7.78
CA GLY A 60 30.57 -3.57 -6.46
C GLY A 60 29.14 -3.33 -5.98
N MET A 61 28.61 -2.12 -6.15
CA MET A 61 27.23 -1.78 -5.81
C MET A 61 26.22 -2.58 -6.64
N LEU A 62 26.45 -2.73 -7.94
CA LEU A 62 25.59 -3.52 -8.83
C LEU A 62 25.65 -5.01 -8.49
N ASP A 63 26.85 -5.54 -8.18
CA ASP A 63 27.01 -6.93 -7.79
C ASP A 63 26.32 -7.22 -6.46
N ALA A 64 26.45 -6.32 -5.47
CA ALA A 64 25.70 -6.41 -4.22
C ALA A 64 24.17 -6.38 -4.44
N GLY A 65 23.69 -5.52 -5.34
CA GLY A 65 22.28 -5.49 -5.72
C GLY A 65 21.79 -6.80 -6.36
N ARG A 66 22.60 -7.39 -7.24
CA ARG A 66 22.29 -8.71 -7.85
C ARG A 66 22.24 -9.81 -6.78
N GLN A 67 23.21 -9.81 -5.85
CA GLN A 67 23.23 -10.76 -4.74
C GLN A 67 21.97 -10.63 -3.86
N LEU A 68 21.54 -9.40 -3.56
CA LEU A 68 20.28 -9.15 -2.86
C LEU A 68 19.09 -9.78 -3.61
N MET A 69 19.03 -9.59 -4.93
CA MET A 69 17.96 -10.15 -5.74
C MET A 69 17.94 -11.68 -5.73
N GLU A 70 19.09 -12.32 -5.73
CA GLU A 70 19.20 -13.76 -5.63
C GLU A 70 18.73 -14.29 -4.27
N GLN A 71 19.22 -13.70 -3.20
CA GLN A 71 18.80 -14.03 -1.83
C GLN A 71 17.29 -13.85 -1.64
N THR A 72 16.74 -12.73 -2.15
CA THR A 72 15.31 -12.44 -2.05
C THR A 72 14.47 -13.42 -2.88
N ALA A 73 14.94 -13.82 -4.06
CA ALA A 73 14.24 -14.79 -4.89
C ALA A 73 14.15 -16.18 -4.22
N GLN A 74 15.12 -16.55 -3.38
CA GLN A 74 15.07 -17.79 -2.60
C GLN A 74 13.99 -17.79 -1.51
N MET A 75 13.52 -16.61 -1.11
CA MET A 75 12.42 -16.49 -0.15
C MET A 75 11.04 -16.69 -0.78
N VAL A 76 10.96 -16.63 -2.11
CA VAL A 76 9.69 -16.80 -2.84
C VAL A 76 9.33 -18.29 -2.88
N PRO A 77 8.11 -18.68 -2.47
CA PRO A 77 7.67 -20.07 -2.52
C PRO A 77 7.69 -20.62 -3.94
N PRO A 78 7.98 -21.92 -4.11
CA PRO A 78 8.03 -22.57 -5.44
C PRO A 78 6.67 -22.66 -6.14
N THR A 79 5.60 -22.30 -5.43
CA THR A 79 4.24 -22.19 -5.98
C THR A 79 4.06 -20.98 -6.92
N VAL A 80 4.97 -20.01 -6.89
CA VAL A 80 4.97 -18.86 -7.81
C VAL A 80 5.58 -19.30 -9.14
N SER A 81 4.79 -19.24 -10.20
CA SER A 81 5.17 -19.81 -11.50
C SER A 81 6.30 -19.06 -12.22
N SER A 82 6.40 -17.75 -12.01
CA SER A 82 7.39 -16.89 -12.66
C SER A 82 7.91 -15.81 -11.72
N VAL A 83 9.23 -15.76 -11.52
CA VAL A 83 9.91 -14.73 -10.74
C VAL A 83 10.93 -14.01 -11.62
N LYS A 84 10.64 -12.74 -11.94
CA LYS A 84 11.58 -11.85 -12.63
C LYS A 84 12.39 -11.06 -11.61
N ARG A 85 13.63 -10.75 -11.93
CA ARG A 85 14.55 -9.97 -11.09
C ARG A 85 15.04 -8.77 -11.90
N VAL A 86 14.81 -7.58 -11.39
CA VAL A 86 15.24 -6.32 -11.97
C VAL A 86 16.18 -5.63 -10.99
N CYS A 87 17.42 -5.43 -11.38
CA CYS A 87 18.42 -4.71 -10.59
C CYS A 87 19.07 -3.68 -11.50
N GLU A 88 18.69 -2.42 -11.32
CA GLU A 88 19.11 -1.34 -12.20
C GLU A 88 19.65 -0.14 -11.42
N PRO A 89 20.64 0.59 -11.98
CA PRO A 89 21.07 1.86 -11.42
C PRO A 89 20.01 2.92 -11.61
N GLY A 90 19.79 3.75 -10.61
CA GLY A 90 18.88 4.87 -10.71
C GLY A 90 18.17 5.22 -9.42
N ARG A 91 17.32 6.26 -9.49
CA ARG A 91 16.51 6.69 -8.34
C ARG A 91 15.46 5.63 -7.99
N PRO A 92 15.40 5.13 -6.74
CA PRO A 92 14.58 3.96 -6.39
C PRO A 92 13.12 4.04 -6.82
N ALA A 93 12.44 5.14 -6.55
CA ALA A 93 11.03 5.27 -6.92
C ALA A 93 10.84 5.25 -8.46
N ARG A 94 11.79 5.78 -9.24
CA ARG A 94 11.73 5.76 -10.70
C ARG A 94 11.88 4.34 -11.25
N VAL A 95 12.91 3.62 -10.81
CA VAL A 95 13.18 2.24 -11.25
C VAL A 95 12.00 1.32 -10.94
N VAL A 96 11.40 1.47 -9.74
CA VAL A 96 10.21 0.68 -9.37
C VAL A 96 9.01 1.02 -10.24
N LEU A 97 8.75 2.30 -10.53
CA LEU A 97 7.62 2.71 -11.38
C LEU A 97 7.81 2.26 -12.84
N ASP A 98 9.02 2.33 -13.37
CA ASP A 98 9.34 1.84 -14.71
C ASP A 98 9.09 0.30 -14.78
N ALA A 99 9.46 -0.45 -13.74
CA ALA A 99 9.17 -1.88 -13.63
C ALA A 99 7.66 -2.19 -13.50
N VAL A 100 6.91 -1.37 -12.76
CA VAL A 100 5.44 -1.47 -12.66
C VAL A 100 4.79 -1.33 -14.03
N LEU A 101 5.21 -0.34 -14.81
CA LEU A 101 4.71 -0.11 -16.16
C LEU A 101 5.08 -1.25 -17.11
N ALA A 102 6.35 -1.67 -17.10
CA ALA A 102 6.85 -2.77 -17.95
C ALA A 102 6.16 -4.11 -17.65
N ALA A 103 5.86 -4.38 -16.39
CA ALA A 103 5.11 -5.59 -15.99
C ALA A 103 3.59 -5.44 -16.19
N SER A 104 3.07 -4.25 -16.51
CA SER A 104 1.64 -3.93 -16.42
C SER A 104 1.06 -4.47 -15.10
N ALA A 105 1.68 -4.10 -13.99
CA ALA A 105 1.40 -4.69 -12.69
C ALA A 105 -0.01 -4.35 -12.18
N ASP A 106 -0.66 -5.32 -11.56
CA ASP A 106 -1.94 -5.12 -10.87
C ASP A 106 -1.70 -4.54 -9.45
N LEU A 107 -0.56 -4.90 -8.85
CA LEU A 107 -0.18 -4.49 -7.50
C LEU A 107 1.30 -4.18 -7.41
N VAL A 108 1.66 -3.06 -6.79
CA VAL A 108 3.01 -2.80 -6.31
C VAL A 108 3.07 -2.94 -4.79
N VAL A 109 4.10 -3.62 -4.30
CA VAL A 109 4.32 -3.85 -2.87
C VAL A 109 5.59 -3.17 -2.43
N VAL A 110 5.50 -2.43 -1.33
CA VAL A 110 6.62 -1.69 -0.75
C VAL A 110 6.66 -1.88 0.76
N GLY A 111 7.83 -1.97 1.34
CA GLY A 111 7.99 -1.82 2.78
C GLY A 111 7.60 -0.39 3.20
N SER A 112 7.08 -0.23 4.39
CA SER A 112 6.74 1.12 4.91
C SER A 112 7.96 2.02 5.04
N ARG A 113 9.14 1.43 5.29
CA ARG A 113 10.43 2.11 5.45
C ARG A 113 11.51 1.35 4.70
N GLY A 114 12.57 2.06 4.33
CA GLY A 114 13.79 1.50 3.82
C GLY A 114 14.95 1.72 4.81
N ARG A 115 16.18 1.76 4.31
CA ARG A 115 17.44 1.90 5.08
C ARG A 115 17.67 3.29 5.70
N GLY A 116 16.76 4.25 5.51
CA GLY A 116 16.89 5.63 5.99
C GLY A 116 16.79 5.76 7.52
N ARG A 117 17.59 6.67 8.12
CA ARG A 117 17.69 6.87 9.57
C ARG A 117 16.54 7.66 10.22
N MET A 118 15.55 8.12 9.47
CA MET A 118 14.47 8.94 10.04
C MET A 118 13.41 8.05 10.70
N ALA A 119 13.63 7.73 11.96
CA ALA A 119 12.73 6.90 12.77
C ALA A 119 11.33 7.55 13.01
N GLU A 120 11.23 8.87 12.84
CA GLU A 120 10.00 9.63 13.08
C GLU A 120 8.99 9.57 11.93
N LEU A 121 9.42 9.25 10.70
CA LEU A 121 8.52 9.14 9.56
C LEU A 121 7.86 7.76 9.53
N THR A 122 6.54 7.76 9.48
CA THR A 122 5.73 6.53 9.42
C THR A 122 5.79 5.86 8.04
N LEU A 123 6.19 6.59 6.99
CA LEU A 123 6.33 6.11 5.62
C LEU A 123 7.61 6.71 4.98
N GLY A 124 8.43 5.85 4.37
CA GLY A 124 9.67 6.25 3.70
C GLY A 124 9.42 7.04 2.41
N SER A 125 10.41 7.84 1.98
CA SER A 125 10.32 8.70 0.78
C SER A 125 10.03 7.92 -0.51
N VAL A 126 10.61 6.74 -0.67
CA VAL A 126 10.37 5.87 -1.84
C VAL A 126 8.94 5.34 -1.82
N SER A 127 8.52 4.76 -0.71
CA SER A 127 7.17 4.19 -0.53
C SER A 127 6.10 5.27 -0.69
N HIS A 128 6.32 6.46 -0.12
CA HIS A 128 5.42 7.60 -0.29
C HIS A 128 5.34 8.03 -1.77
N ARG A 129 6.47 8.16 -2.47
CA ARG A 129 6.47 8.55 -3.89
C ARG A 129 5.77 7.51 -4.76
N ILE A 130 6.02 6.22 -4.54
CA ILE A 130 5.33 5.13 -5.26
C ILE A 130 3.82 5.21 -5.00
N LEU A 131 3.40 5.31 -3.73
CA LEU A 131 2.00 5.46 -3.37
C LEU A 131 1.31 6.63 -4.09
N MET A 132 2.00 7.76 -4.24
CA MET A 132 1.44 8.95 -4.87
C MET A 132 1.35 8.86 -6.39
N THR A 133 2.25 8.10 -7.06
CA THR A 133 2.44 8.19 -8.51
C THR A 133 2.19 6.90 -9.29
N THR A 134 2.05 5.75 -8.61
CA THR A 134 1.79 4.48 -9.31
C THR A 134 0.41 4.46 -9.95
N PRO A 135 0.26 3.85 -11.13
CA PRO A 135 -1.05 3.67 -11.76
C PRO A 135 -1.84 2.47 -11.23
N CYS A 136 -1.23 1.58 -10.48
CA CYS A 136 -1.85 0.37 -9.93
C CYS A 136 -2.04 0.44 -8.41
N SER A 137 -2.74 -0.53 -7.84
CA SER A 137 -2.93 -0.64 -6.39
C SER A 137 -1.59 -0.79 -5.66
N THR A 138 -1.53 -0.32 -4.41
CA THR A 138 -0.29 -0.32 -3.60
C THR A 138 -0.52 -1.00 -2.27
N LEU A 139 0.29 -2.02 -1.96
CA LEU A 139 0.37 -2.61 -0.62
C LEU A 139 1.61 -2.04 0.11
N ILE A 140 1.36 -1.38 1.23
CA ILE A 140 2.39 -0.86 2.12
C ILE A 140 2.52 -1.82 3.30
N VAL A 141 3.64 -2.51 3.38
CA VAL A 141 3.92 -3.47 4.45
C VAL A 141 4.58 -2.76 5.61
N LYS A 142 3.92 -2.78 6.77
CA LYS A 142 4.39 -2.10 7.99
C LYS A 142 4.96 -3.06 9.03
N ARG A 143 4.35 -4.21 9.16
CA ARG A 143 4.75 -5.26 10.11
C ARG A 143 4.46 -6.63 9.52
N PRO A 144 5.15 -7.70 9.94
CA PRO A 144 4.87 -9.04 9.46
C PRO A 144 3.42 -9.47 9.75
N ILE A 145 2.76 -10.04 8.74
CA ILE A 145 1.45 -10.68 8.87
C ILE A 145 1.69 -12.19 8.95
N ASN A 146 1.84 -12.73 10.14
CA ASN A 146 2.03 -14.17 10.32
C ASN A 146 0.81 -14.99 9.88
N ALA A 147 -0.38 -14.41 10.01
CA ALA A 147 -1.63 -14.98 9.53
C ALA A 147 -2.64 -13.87 9.29
N LEU A 148 -3.12 -13.74 8.07
CA LEU A 148 -4.23 -12.83 7.76
C LEU A 148 -5.52 -13.45 8.27
N ARG A 149 -6.13 -12.81 9.24
CA ARG A 149 -7.41 -13.23 9.84
C ARG A 149 -8.47 -12.14 9.74
N LYS A 150 -8.09 -10.92 10.06
CA LYS A 150 -9.01 -9.79 10.17
C LYS A 150 -8.57 -8.63 9.27
N VAL A 151 -9.45 -8.26 8.35
CA VAL A 151 -9.23 -7.19 7.38
C VAL A 151 -10.25 -6.08 7.63
N LEU A 152 -9.78 -4.87 7.86
CA LEU A 152 -10.60 -3.67 7.92
C LEU A 152 -10.75 -3.10 6.51
N VAL A 153 -11.98 -2.98 6.02
CA VAL A 153 -12.29 -2.39 4.71
C VAL A 153 -13.01 -1.07 4.95
N ALA A 154 -12.30 0.05 4.76
CA ALA A 154 -12.89 1.38 4.94
C ALA A 154 -13.41 1.92 3.60
N VAL A 155 -14.70 2.30 3.57
CA VAL A 155 -15.42 2.76 2.38
C VAL A 155 -16.11 4.09 2.65
N GLU A 156 -16.01 5.03 1.69
CA GLU A 156 -16.63 6.36 1.81
C GLU A 156 -17.90 6.52 0.96
N GLY A 157 -17.95 5.93 -0.23
CA GLY A 157 -19.04 6.14 -1.15
C GLY A 157 -19.24 5.02 -2.18
N PRO A 158 -20.23 5.16 -3.10
CA PRO A 158 -20.60 4.10 -4.02
C PRO A 158 -19.51 3.72 -5.01
N ASP A 159 -18.78 4.69 -5.57
CA ASP A 159 -17.68 4.44 -6.50
C ASP A 159 -16.53 3.68 -5.81
N ASP A 160 -16.29 3.99 -4.55
CA ASP A 160 -15.29 3.32 -3.72
C ASP A 160 -15.74 1.89 -3.37
N SER A 161 -17.02 1.71 -3.02
CA SER A 161 -17.62 0.41 -2.78
C SER A 161 -17.49 -0.52 -3.99
N VAL A 162 -17.77 -0.02 -5.20
CA VAL A 162 -17.62 -0.80 -6.44
C VAL A 162 -16.17 -1.21 -6.64
N ARG A 163 -15.23 -0.28 -6.52
CA ARG A 163 -13.79 -0.52 -6.69
C ARG A 163 -13.26 -1.56 -5.72
N LEU A 164 -13.59 -1.43 -4.43
CA LEU A 164 -13.16 -2.35 -3.38
C LEU A 164 -13.73 -3.75 -3.59
N ARG A 165 -15.02 -3.85 -3.97
CA ARG A 165 -15.67 -5.11 -4.29
C ARG A 165 -15.00 -5.79 -5.49
N GLU A 166 -14.79 -5.07 -6.58
CA GLU A 166 -14.15 -5.60 -7.79
C GLU A 166 -12.74 -6.10 -7.51
N TRP A 167 -11.97 -5.33 -6.74
CA TRP A 167 -10.63 -5.74 -6.32
C TRP A 167 -10.66 -7.04 -5.51
N LEU A 168 -11.49 -7.13 -4.48
CA LEU A 168 -11.57 -8.29 -3.60
C LEU A 168 -12.08 -9.54 -4.32
N HIS A 169 -12.95 -9.40 -5.32
CA HIS A 169 -13.36 -10.52 -6.16
C HIS A 169 -12.27 -10.95 -7.15
N ALA A 170 -11.62 -10.01 -7.82
CA ALA A 170 -10.58 -10.30 -8.80
C ALA A 170 -9.29 -10.84 -8.16
N HIS A 171 -8.98 -10.40 -6.94
CA HIS A 171 -7.73 -10.67 -6.22
C HIS A 171 -8.00 -11.20 -4.81
N ALA A 172 -8.75 -12.28 -4.73
CA ALA A 172 -9.10 -12.89 -3.45
C ALA A 172 -7.85 -13.38 -2.69
N PHE A 173 -7.88 -13.26 -1.37
CA PHE A 173 -6.84 -13.82 -0.51
C PHE A 173 -6.77 -15.34 -0.62
N VAL A 174 -5.59 -15.91 -0.38
CA VAL A 174 -5.36 -17.37 -0.45
C VAL A 174 -6.21 -18.11 0.58
N LYS A 175 -6.34 -17.55 1.78
CA LYS A 175 -7.12 -18.13 2.89
C LYS A 175 -8.39 -17.32 3.13
N PRO A 176 -9.47 -17.94 3.65
CA PRO A 176 -10.64 -17.22 4.12
C PRO A 176 -10.28 -16.26 5.24
N VAL A 177 -10.91 -15.07 5.25
CA VAL A 177 -10.66 -14.01 6.23
C VAL A 177 -11.97 -13.36 6.70
N ASP A 178 -11.93 -12.76 7.88
CA ASP A 178 -13.01 -11.93 8.39
C ASP A 178 -12.84 -10.49 7.86
N LEU A 179 -13.86 -9.98 7.19
CA LEU A 179 -13.91 -8.59 6.74
C LEU A 179 -14.76 -7.76 7.70
N ASP A 180 -14.22 -6.64 8.15
CA ASP A 180 -14.97 -5.61 8.90
C ASP A 180 -15.13 -4.40 8.01
N VAL A 181 -16.31 -4.24 7.40
CA VAL A 181 -16.61 -3.13 6.48
C VAL A 181 -17.03 -1.92 7.30
N LEU A 182 -16.23 -0.87 7.25
CA LEU A 182 -16.39 0.35 8.02
C LEU A 182 -16.67 1.55 7.11
N SER A 183 -17.70 2.32 7.43
CA SER A 183 -17.83 3.70 6.95
C SER A 183 -17.80 4.67 8.11
N VAL A 184 -17.18 5.83 7.89
CA VAL A 184 -17.09 6.89 8.89
C VAL A 184 -17.90 8.08 8.42
N VAL A 185 -18.93 8.44 9.17
CA VAL A 185 -19.71 9.67 8.96
C VAL A 185 -18.94 10.83 9.57
N PRO A 186 -18.49 11.81 8.74
CA PRO A 186 -17.71 12.92 9.24
C PRO A 186 -18.53 13.78 10.20
N THR A 187 -17.96 14.08 11.37
CA THR A 187 -18.51 15.08 12.27
C THR A 187 -17.81 16.43 12.05
N PRO A 188 -18.53 17.54 11.97
CA PRO A 188 -17.90 18.84 11.90
C PRO A 188 -17.14 19.12 13.20
N TYR A 189 -16.09 19.95 13.10
CA TYR A 189 -15.40 20.43 14.28
C TYR A 189 -16.36 21.24 15.17
N ALA A 190 -16.37 20.97 16.47
CA ALA A 190 -17.30 21.61 17.41
C ALA A 190 -17.20 23.15 17.46
N GLY A 191 -16.06 23.70 17.01
CA GLY A 191 -15.84 25.15 16.87
C GLY A 191 -16.19 25.71 15.49
N ASP A 192 -16.72 24.91 14.55
CA ASP A 192 -17.17 25.42 13.25
C ASP A 192 -18.55 26.07 13.38
N PRO A 193 -18.63 27.45 13.33
CA PRO A 193 -19.88 28.13 13.55
C PRO A 193 -20.90 27.99 12.43
N VAL A 194 -20.47 27.47 11.28
CA VAL A 194 -21.32 27.33 10.10
C VAL A 194 -21.85 25.90 9.99
N ALA A 195 -20.98 24.90 10.06
CA ALA A 195 -21.36 23.51 9.83
C ALA A 195 -21.97 22.84 11.07
N PHE A 196 -21.45 23.14 12.25
CA PHE A 196 -21.86 22.46 13.48
C PHE A 196 -23.35 22.61 13.83
N PRO A 197 -24.01 23.79 13.69
CA PRO A 197 -25.43 23.94 13.98
C PRO A 197 -26.34 23.13 13.07
N TYR A 198 -25.90 22.81 11.83
CA TYR A 198 -26.69 22.06 10.87
C TYR A 198 -26.41 20.55 10.90
N PHE A 199 -25.39 20.11 11.63
CA PHE A 199 -25.02 18.70 11.71
C PHE A 199 -26.18 17.79 12.14
N PRO A 200 -26.99 18.11 13.16
CA PRO A 200 -28.12 17.25 13.56
C PRO A 200 -29.15 17.04 12.45
N LEU A 201 -29.31 17.99 11.53
CA LEU A 201 -30.31 17.92 10.46
C LEU A 201 -29.98 16.91 9.39
N TRP A 202 -28.70 16.66 9.12
CA TRP A 202 -28.26 15.75 8.04
C TRP A 202 -27.50 14.52 8.53
N SER A 203 -27.07 14.48 9.79
CA SER A 203 -26.32 13.35 10.36
C SER A 203 -27.11 12.05 10.33
N GLU A 204 -28.41 12.08 10.62
CA GLU A 204 -29.27 10.90 10.58
C GLU A 204 -29.39 10.35 9.15
N THR A 205 -29.60 11.22 8.17
CA THR A 205 -29.64 10.84 6.74
C THR A 205 -28.30 10.28 6.28
N ALA A 206 -27.19 10.93 6.64
CA ALA A 206 -25.84 10.46 6.31
C ALA A 206 -25.53 9.10 6.96
N THR A 207 -25.92 8.92 8.22
CA THR A 207 -25.75 7.65 8.94
C THR A 207 -26.58 6.53 8.31
N THR A 208 -27.83 6.82 7.95
CA THR A 208 -28.72 5.85 7.28
C THR A 208 -28.15 5.44 5.92
N TYR A 209 -27.67 6.40 5.14
CA TYR A 209 -27.01 6.13 3.87
C TYR A 209 -25.72 5.29 4.06
N ALA A 210 -24.86 5.67 5.00
CA ALA A 210 -23.64 4.93 5.30
C ALA A 210 -23.93 3.48 5.74
N LYS A 211 -24.98 3.26 6.56
CA LYS A 211 -25.43 1.92 6.95
C LYS A 211 -25.84 1.06 5.76
N SER A 212 -26.59 1.63 4.80
CA SER A 212 -26.96 0.89 3.59
C SER A 212 -25.72 0.56 2.76
N LEU A 213 -24.82 1.52 2.57
CA LEU A 213 -23.58 1.35 1.79
C LEU A 213 -22.71 0.19 2.33
N VAL A 214 -22.43 0.18 3.65
CA VAL A 214 -21.58 -0.86 4.25
C VAL A 214 -22.28 -2.22 4.28
N ARG A 215 -23.59 -2.25 4.52
CA ARG A 215 -24.38 -3.49 4.47
C ARG A 215 -24.34 -4.10 3.08
N ASP A 216 -24.62 -3.31 2.04
CA ASP A 216 -24.69 -3.80 0.67
C ASP A 216 -23.31 -4.27 0.17
N LEU A 217 -22.23 -3.58 0.55
CA LEU A 217 -20.87 -4.04 0.28
C LEU A 217 -20.56 -5.34 1.02
N ALA A 218 -20.84 -5.42 2.33
CA ALA A 218 -20.59 -6.62 3.13
C ALA A 218 -21.36 -7.81 2.55
N GLN A 219 -22.64 -7.67 2.26
CA GLN A 219 -23.47 -8.73 1.65
C GLN A 219 -22.92 -9.20 0.30
N SER A 220 -22.41 -8.28 -0.51
CA SER A 220 -21.83 -8.62 -1.82
C SER A 220 -20.51 -9.39 -1.72
N LEU A 221 -19.81 -9.29 -0.59
CA LEU A 221 -18.53 -9.96 -0.34
C LEU A 221 -18.70 -11.25 0.48
N ASP A 222 -19.76 -11.37 1.26
CA ASP A 222 -19.97 -12.50 2.16
C ASP A 222 -20.09 -13.83 1.42
N GLY A 223 -19.41 -14.86 1.94
CA GLY A 223 -19.40 -16.19 1.30
C GLY A 223 -18.25 -17.06 1.80
N THR A 224 -17.86 -18.01 0.98
CA THR A 224 -16.84 -19.01 1.35
C THR A 224 -15.43 -18.42 1.59
N ARG A 225 -15.13 -17.29 0.95
CA ARG A 225 -13.82 -16.62 1.07
C ARG A 225 -13.79 -15.56 2.14
N TYR A 226 -14.91 -14.90 2.38
CA TYR A 226 -15.01 -13.77 3.29
C TYR A 226 -16.19 -13.96 4.21
N ARG A 227 -15.98 -13.79 5.51
CA ARG A 227 -17.04 -13.58 6.48
C ARG A 227 -17.14 -12.09 6.76
N ALA A 228 -18.11 -11.42 6.15
CA ALA A 228 -18.21 -9.97 6.16
C ALA A 228 -19.18 -9.48 7.24
N THR A 229 -18.68 -8.61 8.10
CA THR A 229 -19.46 -7.77 9.02
C THR A 229 -19.40 -6.33 8.59
N HIS A 230 -20.30 -5.50 9.12
CA HIS A 230 -20.34 -4.09 8.76
C HIS A 230 -20.73 -3.19 9.92
N ARG A 231 -20.21 -1.98 9.93
CA ARG A 231 -20.55 -0.95 10.93
C ARG A 231 -20.30 0.46 10.40
N VAL A 232 -20.94 1.42 11.06
CA VAL A 232 -20.78 2.84 10.82
C VAL A 232 -20.34 3.50 12.13
N VAL A 233 -19.38 4.42 12.04
CA VAL A 233 -18.86 5.18 13.18
C VAL A 233 -18.88 6.67 12.81
N GLU A 234 -19.23 7.54 13.74
CA GLU A 234 -19.10 8.98 13.57
C GLU A 234 -17.73 9.46 14.03
N GLY A 235 -17.20 10.48 13.35
CA GLY A 235 -15.94 11.11 13.75
C GLY A 235 -15.11 11.62 12.57
N HIS A 236 -13.85 11.96 12.84
CA HIS A 236 -12.91 12.36 11.81
C HIS A 236 -12.34 11.11 11.11
N PRO A 237 -12.61 10.89 9.80
CA PRO A 237 -12.30 9.63 9.13
C PRO A 237 -10.86 9.13 9.30
N PRO A 238 -9.80 9.95 9.07
CA PRO A 238 -8.42 9.49 9.26
C PRO A 238 -8.10 9.01 10.68
N ASP A 239 -8.70 9.64 11.71
CA ASP A 239 -8.42 9.30 13.10
C ASP A 239 -9.17 8.03 13.52
N VAL A 240 -10.45 7.92 13.11
CA VAL A 240 -11.26 6.72 13.37
C VAL A 240 -10.63 5.51 12.68
N ILE A 241 -10.37 5.57 11.37
CA ILE A 241 -9.79 4.45 10.61
C ILE A 241 -8.40 4.09 11.16
N GLY A 242 -7.57 5.09 11.47
CA GLY A 242 -6.26 4.88 12.07
C GLY A 242 -6.32 4.13 13.40
N ARG A 243 -7.24 4.50 14.29
CA ARG A 243 -7.47 3.81 15.57
C ARG A 243 -7.98 2.38 15.37
N GLU A 244 -8.99 2.20 14.52
CA GLU A 244 -9.60 0.90 14.25
C GLU A 244 -8.64 -0.08 13.57
N SER A 245 -7.65 0.43 12.82
CA SER A 245 -6.61 -0.39 12.18
C SER A 245 -5.73 -1.16 13.17
N ALA A 246 -5.69 -0.75 14.45
CA ALA A 246 -4.93 -1.47 15.49
C ALA A 246 -5.49 -2.87 15.76
N GLY A 247 -6.78 -3.09 15.52
CA GLY A 247 -7.45 -4.38 15.68
C GLY A 247 -7.49 -5.26 14.42
N ALA A 248 -6.80 -4.85 13.33
CA ALA A 248 -6.78 -5.56 12.07
C ALA A 248 -5.35 -5.98 11.68
N ASP A 249 -5.25 -7.00 10.82
CA ASP A 249 -3.99 -7.42 10.21
C ASP A 249 -3.68 -6.60 8.95
N LEU A 250 -4.73 -6.20 8.22
CA LEU A 250 -4.65 -5.42 7.01
C LEU A 250 -5.79 -4.39 6.97
N LEU A 251 -5.47 -3.16 6.56
CA LEU A 251 -6.43 -2.13 6.21
C LEU A 251 -6.52 -2.03 4.67
N ILE A 252 -7.74 -2.02 4.14
CA ILE A 252 -8.00 -1.77 2.72
C ILE A 252 -8.79 -0.48 2.57
N VAL A 253 -8.33 0.41 1.70
CA VAL A 253 -8.98 1.69 1.36
C VAL A 253 -8.93 1.91 -0.14
N GLY A 254 -9.88 2.63 -0.69
CA GLY A 254 -9.80 3.12 -2.06
C GLY A 254 -8.87 4.33 -2.17
N SER A 255 -8.39 4.60 -3.37
CA SER A 255 -7.48 5.73 -3.61
C SER A 255 -8.22 7.08 -3.64
N HIS A 256 -9.49 7.11 -4.09
CA HIS A 256 -10.31 8.33 -4.23
C HIS A 256 -11.78 8.03 -4.01
N ALA A 257 -12.45 8.94 -3.32
CA ALA A 257 -13.91 8.90 -3.15
C ALA A 257 -14.66 9.88 -4.07
N ARG A 258 -14.02 10.89 -4.66
CA ARG A 258 -14.71 11.97 -5.41
C ARG A 258 -14.43 11.91 -6.91
N LYS A 259 -15.50 12.00 -7.73
CA LYS A 259 -15.45 12.15 -9.18
C LYS A 259 -14.79 13.47 -9.58
N GLY A 260 -13.90 13.45 -10.59
CA GLY A 260 -13.44 14.64 -11.29
C GLY A 260 -12.02 15.12 -10.96
N LEU A 261 -11.31 14.48 -10.05
CA LEU A 261 -9.88 14.72 -9.88
C LEU A 261 -9.08 13.67 -10.67
N ASP A 262 -7.94 14.09 -11.23
CA ASP A 262 -7.07 13.22 -12.03
C ASP A 262 -6.86 11.86 -11.36
N ARG A 263 -6.97 10.78 -12.14
CA ARG A 263 -6.84 9.38 -11.71
C ARG A 263 -5.57 9.06 -10.90
N PHE A 264 -4.64 9.99 -10.84
CA PHE A 264 -3.33 9.85 -10.19
C PHE A 264 -3.25 10.49 -8.80
N LEU A 265 -4.28 11.24 -8.36
CA LEU A 265 -4.23 11.87 -7.04
C LEU A 265 -4.77 10.94 -5.96
N LEU A 266 -4.00 10.74 -4.90
CA LEU A 266 -4.42 10.03 -3.71
C LEU A 266 -5.33 10.91 -2.84
N GLY A 267 -6.46 10.38 -2.40
CA GLY A 267 -7.37 11.08 -1.49
C GLY A 267 -6.72 11.40 -0.13
N SER A 268 -7.18 12.49 0.49
CA SER A 268 -6.63 12.93 1.78
C SER A 268 -6.75 11.89 2.90
N VAL A 269 -7.89 11.17 2.96
CA VAL A 269 -8.11 10.08 3.93
C VAL A 269 -7.15 8.94 3.66
N SER A 270 -7.08 8.43 2.42
CA SER A 270 -6.21 7.32 2.03
C SER A 270 -4.73 7.65 2.26
N HIS A 271 -4.33 8.90 1.97
CA HIS A 271 -3.00 9.39 2.29
C HIS A 271 -2.74 9.38 3.80
N ALA A 272 -3.63 9.98 4.59
CA ALA A 272 -3.46 10.08 6.03
C ALA A 272 -3.41 8.71 6.72
N VAL A 273 -4.29 7.76 6.35
CA VAL A 273 -4.31 6.42 6.94
C VAL A 273 -3.11 5.58 6.49
N SER A 274 -2.58 5.79 5.29
CA SER A 274 -1.34 5.13 4.85
C SER A 274 -0.17 5.45 5.78
N HIS A 275 -0.16 6.64 6.37
CA HIS A 275 0.82 7.03 7.39
C HIS A 275 0.47 6.52 8.79
N ARG A 276 -0.78 6.69 9.23
CA ARG A 276 -1.21 6.53 10.63
C ARG A 276 -1.63 5.11 11.02
N ALA A 277 -2.06 4.27 10.06
CA ALA A 277 -2.52 2.93 10.36
C ALA A 277 -1.47 2.10 11.10
N ALA A 278 -1.91 1.33 12.09
CA ALA A 278 -1.06 0.45 12.89
C ALA A 278 -0.72 -0.86 12.17
N CYS A 279 -1.49 -1.25 11.16
CA CYS A 279 -1.27 -2.45 10.33
C CYS A 279 -0.82 -2.08 8.91
N SER A 280 -0.50 -3.08 8.10
CA SER A 280 -0.23 -2.94 6.66
C SER A 280 -1.45 -2.35 5.94
N VAL A 281 -1.24 -1.59 4.87
CA VAL A 281 -2.31 -0.86 4.16
C VAL A 281 -2.30 -1.20 2.68
N LEU A 282 -3.43 -1.67 2.17
CA LEU A 282 -3.70 -1.81 0.74
C LEU A 282 -4.52 -0.62 0.25
N VAL A 283 -3.98 0.15 -0.66
CA VAL A 283 -4.68 1.24 -1.35
C VAL A 283 -5.07 0.76 -2.73
N VAL A 284 -6.38 0.64 -2.99
CA VAL A 284 -6.96 0.13 -4.23
C VAL A 284 -7.22 1.28 -5.21
N ARG A 285 -6.75 1.10 -6.46
CA ARG A 285 -6.92 2.06 -7.57
C ARG A 285 -7.86 1.55 -8.65
#